data_aea22c16f89187ce995223fef3d528bb
#
_entry.id   aea22c16f89187ce995223fef3d528bb
#
_cell.length_a   1.000
_cell.length_b   1.000
_cell.length_c   1.000
_cell.angle_alpha   90.00
_cell.angle_beta   90.00
_cell.angle_gamma   90.00
#
_symmetry.space_group_name_H-M   'P 1'
#
loop_
_entity.id
_entity.type
_entity.pdbx_description
1 polymer ?
#
loop_
_entity_poly.entity_id
_entity_poly.type
_entity_poly.pdbx_seq_one_letter_code
_entity_poly.pdbx_strand_id
1 'polypeptide(L)'
;MAARPSVDVGLELRGLEQVIPYPIARDIVLKHPDHIVALDRPCRAGREKPCLPVDVCLIVGEPFASFVAEHNPNQTRWIKQAEAVEILRAEHERGHVHHAFFKDAMLGRFYAICNCCSCCCGAMQAFAHGVPMLASSGYVSQVDAQACVSCAACVQACPFHALEMGETAVRVDEARCMGCGVCVSKCPRQALSLVRDPEKGEPLDVRELAGSRAA
;
A
#
# COMPACT_ATOMS: atom_id res chain seq x y z
N MET A 1 9.24 -33.79 -8.11
CA MET A 1 8.92 -32.57 -7.36
C MET A 1 10.24 -31.87 -7.06
N ALA A 2 10.56 -30.80 -7.77
CA ALA A 2 11.79 -30.03 -7.53
C ALA A 2 11.57 -29.13 -6.31
N ALA A 3 12.46 -29.23 -5.32
CA ALA A 3 12.46 -28.35 -4.15
C ALA A 3 12.63 -26.90 -4.62
N ARG A 4 11.72 -26.02 -4.19
CA ARG A 4 11.88 -24.57 -4.38
C ARG A 4 13.14 -24.14 -3.60
N PRO A 5 14.07 -23.38 -4.19
CA PRO A 5 15.17 -22.83 -3.43
C PRO A 5 14.61 -21.92 -2.33
N SER A 6 14.91 -22.22 -1.08
CA SER A 6 14.72 -21.30 0.04
C SER A 6 15.72 -20.17 -0.19
N VAL A 7 15.27 -19.03 -0.64
CA VAL A 7 16.06 -17.80 -0.60
C VAL A 7 16.06 -17.37 0.87
N ASP A 8 17.22 -17.46 1.50
CA ASP A 8 17.42 -16.93 2.83
C ASP A 8 17.35 -15.40 2.73
N VAL A 9 16.20 -14.83 3.12
CA VAL A 9 15.90 -13.39 3.01
C VAL A 9 16.50 -12.65 4.22
N GLY A 10 17.73 -12.97 4.57
CA GLY A 10 18.57 -12.18 5.48
C GLY A 10 19.16 -10.93 4.80
N LEU A 11 18.83 -10.65 3.57
CA LEU A 11 19.10 -9.37 2.93
C LEU A 11 18.18 -8.33 3.55
N GLU A 12 18.76 -7.36 4.26
CA GLU A 12 18.05 -6.12 4.60
C GLU A 12 17.39 -5.58 3.34
N LEU A 13 16.07 -5.69 3.28
CA LEU A 13 15.25 -5.24 2.14
C LEU A 13 15.12 -3.72 2.19
N ARG A 14 16.27 -3.02 2.16
CA ARG A 14 16.34 -1.56 1.99
C ARG A 14 15.95 -1.28 0.54
N GLY A 15 14.86 -0.56 0.35
CA GLY A 15 14.41 -0.13 -0.98
C GLY A 15 13.17 -0.84 -1.54
N LEU A 16 12.51 -1.72 -0.79
CA LEU A 16 11.20 -2.25 -1.16
C LEU A 16 10.08 -1.24 -0.86
N GLU A 17 9.03 -1.31 -1.68
CA GLU A 17 7.77 -0.65 -1.37
C GLU A 17 7.10 -1.36 -0.19
N GLN A 18 6.83 -0.63 0.89
CA GLN A 18 6.12 -1.19 2.03
C GLN A 18 4.62 -0.96 1.89
N VAL A 19 3.84 -2.03 2.00
CA VAL A 19 2.39 -1.95 2.13
C VAL A 19 2.05 -1.21 3.43
N ILE A 20 1.16 -0.24 3.36
CA ILE A 20 0.66 0.50 4.53
C ILE A 20 -0.87 0.50 4.57
N PRO A 21 -1.49 0.32 5.74
CA PRO A 21 -2.93 0.52 5.91
C PRO A 21 -3.35 1.96 5.66
N TYR A 22 -4.59 2.17 5.23
CA TYR A 22 -5.15 3.51 4.97
C TYR A 22 -4.95 4.51 6.12
N PRO A 23 -5.15 4.17 7.41
CA PRO A 23 -4.90 5.12 8.49
C PRO A 23 -3.47 5.65 8.53
N ILE A 24 -2.48 4.77 8.28
CA ILE A 24 -1.06 5.17 8.22
C ILE A 24 -0.81 6.09 7.02
N ALA A 25 -1.33 5.74 5.83
CA ALA A 25 -1.20 6.60 4.64
C ALA A 25 -1.80 7.99 4.87
N ARG A 26 -2.99 8.07 5.47
CA ARG A 26 -3.65 9.31 5.84
C ARG A 26 -2.82 10.12 6.86
N ASP A 27 -2.30 9.47 7.89
CA ASP A 27 -1.54 10.13 8.93
C ASP A 27 -0.21 10.71 8.40
N ILE A 28 0.41 10.07 7.40
CA ILE A 28 1.55 10.65 6.68
C ILE A 28 1.16 11.97 6.02
N VAL A 29 0.06 12.00 5.27
CA VAL A 29 -0.43 13.22 4.61
C VAL A 29 -0.78 14.29 5.63
N LEU A 30 -1.43 13.93 6.75
CA LEU A 30 -1.82 14.89 7.80
C LEU A 30 -0.62 15.51 8.54
N LYS A 31 0.49 14.81 8.65
CA LYS A 31 1.72 15.32 9.29
C LYS A 31 2.61 16.13 8.35
N HIS A 32 2.38 16.06 7.04
CA HIS A 32 3.11 16.80 6.02
C HIS A 32 2.13 17.63 5.16
N PRO A 33 1.49 18.67 5.74
CA PRO A 33 0.40 19.41 5.08
C PRO A 33 0.83 20.22 3.88
N ASP A 34 2.10 20.60 3.85
CA ASP A 34 2.68 21.42 2.80
C ASP A 34 3.49 20.57 1.84
N HIS A 35 3.60 21.01 0.59
CA HIS A 35 4.39 20.35 -0.45
C HIS A 35 3.94 18.92 -0.76
N ILE A 36 2.73 18.79 -1.28
CA ILE A 36 2.20 17.56 -1.83
C ILE A 36 1.94 17.72 -3.32
N VAL A 37 2.45 16.78 -4.08
CA VAL A 37 2.26 16.72 -5.54
C VAL A 37 1.55 15.44 -5.90
N ALA A 38 0.48 15.53 -6.66
CA ALA A 38 -0.12 14.40 -7.35
C ALA A 38 0.64 14.17 -8.66
N LEU A 39 1.01 12.92 -8.92
CA LEU A 39 1.75 12.48 -10.09
C LEU A 39 0.97 11.44 -10.85
N ASP A 40 0.92 11.58 -12.18
CA ASP A 40 0.41 10.54 -13.08
C ASP A 40 1.21 9.25 -12.87
N ARG A 41 0.50 8.19 -12.53
CA ARG A 41 1.14 6.89 -12.29
C ARG A 41 1.69 6.29 -13.58
N PRO A 42 3.02 6.11 -13.72
CA PRO A 42 3.59 5.52 -14.92
C PRO A 42 3.03 4.13 -15.25
N CYS A 43 2.77 3.31 -14.21
CA CYS A 43 2.22 1.98 -14.41
C CYS A 43 0.74 1.96 -14.83
N ARG A 44 -0.04 3.03 -14.61
CA ARG A 44 -1.38 3.18 -15.21
C ARG A 44 -1.29 3.85 -16.56
N ALA A 45 -0.59 4.98 -16.66
CA ALA A 45 -0.47 5.77 -17.88
C ALA A 45 0.11 4.98 -19.07
N GLY A 46 0.99 4.00 -18.81
CA GLY A 46 1.58 3.13 -19.85
C GLY A 46 0.69 1.97 -20.30
N ARG A 47 -0.57 1.87 -19.83
CA ARG A 47 -1.51 0.82 -20.27
C ARG A 47 -2.44 1.34 -21.35
N GLU A 48 -2.81 0.50 -22.31
CA GLU A 48 -3.85 0.82 -23.30
C GLU A 48 -5.22 1.12 -22.67
N LYS A 49 -5.52 0.41 -21.57
CA LYS A 49 -6.77 0.59 -20.79
C LYS A 49 -6.40 0.76 -19.32
N PRO A 50 -6.00 1.95 -18.89
CA PRO A 50 -5.60 2.19 -17.51
C PRO A 50 -6.79 2.18 -16.56
N CYS A 51 -6.54 1.81 -15.30
CA CYS A 51 -7.45 2.16 -14.22
C CYS A 51 -7.44 3.69 -14.03
N LEU A 52 -8.61 4.28 -13.86
CA LEU A 52 -8.76 5.71 -13.62
C LEU A 52 -9.08 5.98 -12.15
N PRO A 53 -8.69 7.16 -11.66
CA PRO A 53 -7.84 8.17 -12.28
C PRO A 53 -6.37 7.74 -12.34
N VAL A 54 -5.55 8.44 -13.15
CA VAL A 54 -4.12 8.15 -13.28
C VAL A 54 -3.26 8.94 -12.30
N ASP A 55 -3.68 10.13 -11.91
CA ASP A 55 -3.00 11.11 -11.05
C ASP A 55 -3.16 10.80 -9.54
N VAL A 56 -2.79 9.61 -9.15
CA VAL A 56 -3.02 9.08 -7.79
C VAL A 56 -1.75 8.70 -7.04
N CYS A 57 -0.55 8.91 -7.58
CA CYS A 57 0.67 8.87 -6.80
C CYS A 57 0.86 10.18 -6.07
N LEU A 58 1.10 10.12 -4.76
CA LEU A 58 1.32 11.30 -3.93
C LEU A 58 2.79 11.40 -3.56
N ILE A 59 3.45 12.45 -4.02
CA ILE A 59 4.80 12.79 -3.60
C ILE A 59 4.67 13.74 -2.41
N VAL A 60 5.28 13.39 -1.28
CA VAL A 60 5.04 14.09 -0.01
C VAL A 60 6.34 14.65 0.55
N GLY A 61 6.34 15.96 0.78
CA GLY A 61 7.42 16.69 1.45
C GLY A 61 8.59 17.09 0.54
N GLU A 62 9.37 18.04 1.05
CA GLU A 62 10.56 18.56 0.38
C GLU A 62 11.81 17.72 0.70
N PRO A 63 12.79 17.66 -0.21
CA PRO A 63 12.86 18.34 -1.52
C PRO A 63 12.15 17.57 -2.66
N PHE A 64 11.52 16.45 -2.36
CA PHE A 64 11.04 15.51 -3.38
C PHE A 64 9.85 16.04 -4.17
N ALA A 65 8.92 16.73 -3.52
CA ALA A 65 7.76 17.31 -4.19
C ALA A 65 8.17 18.32 -5.26
N SER A 66 9.04 19.29 -4.91
CA SER A 66 9.57 20.25 -5.85
C SER A 66 10.38 19.59 -6.96
N PHE A 67 11.28 18.67 -6.62
CA PHE A 67 12.10 17.96 -7.62
C PHE A 67 11.23 17.22 -8.65
N VAL A 68 10.22 16.47 -8.20
CA VAL A 68 9.35 15.71 -9.11
C VAL A 68 8.49 16.65 -9.95
N ALA A 69 7.96 17.73 -9.38
CA ALA A 69 7.16 18.71 -10.11
C ALA A 69 7.96 19.43 -11.20
N GLU A 70 9.20 19.83 -10.90
CA GLU A 70 10.09 20.50 -11.86
C GLU A 70 10.49 19.61 -13.04
N HIS A 71 10.73 18.30 -12.76
CA HIS A 71 11.20 17.37 -13.79
C HIS A 71 10.06 16.68 -14.55
N ASN A 72 8.81 16.79 -14.07
CA ASN A 72 7.64 16.19 -14.72
C ASN A 72 6.45 17.17 -14.78
N PRO A 73 6.62 18.38 -15.34
CA PRO A 73 5.62 19.44 -15.24
C PRO A 73 4.29 19.09 -15.92
N ASN A 74 4.29 18.20 -16.91
CA ASN A 74 3.09 17.79 -17.64
C ASN A 74 2.35 16.59 -17.01
N GLN A 75 2.94 15.97 -15.98
CA GLN A 75 2.42 14.76 -15.34
C GLN A 75 2.18 14.97 -13.85
N THR A 76 2.37 16.21 -13.38
CA THR A 76 2.27 16.55 -11.96
C THR A 76 1.41 17.76 -11.75
N ARG A 77 0.78 17.81 -10.58
CA ARG A 77 0.10 19.00 -10.11
C ARG A 77 0.23 19.14 -8.59
N TRP A 78 0.44 20.35 -8.13
CA TRP A 78 0.41 20.68 -6.72
C TRP A 78 -1.00 20.53 -6.17
N ILE A 79 -1.13 19.89 -5.03
CA ILE A 79 -2.42 19.67 -4.37
C ILE A 79 -2.36 20.06 -2.90
N LYS A 80 -3.53 20.34 -2.34
CA LYS A 80 -3.67 20.61 -0.91
C LYS A 80 -3.84 19.29 -0.14
N GLN A 81 -3.51 19.30 1.14
CA GLN A 81 -3.68 18.19 2.07
C GLN A 81 -5.09 17.56 2.00
N ALA A 82 -6.14 18.38 1.96
CA ALA A 82 -7.52 17.89 1.89
C ALA A 82 -7.77 17.05 0.64
N GLU A 83 -7.23 17.46 -0.50
CA GLU A 83 -7.34 16.72 -1.76
C GLU A 83 -6.51 15.43 -1.71
N ALA A 84 -5.32 15.46 -1.12
CA ALA A 84 -4.50 14.26 -0.95
C ALA A 84 -5.21 13.20 -0.08
N VAL A 85 -5.87 13.61 1.01
CA VAL A 85 -6.69 12.73 1.84
C VAL A 85 -7.88 12.15 1.06
N GLU A 86 -8.52 12.97 0.22
CA GLU A 86 -9.62 12.53 -0.63
C GLU A 86 -9.18 11.50 -1.68
N ILE A 87 -8.01 11.71 -2.31
CA ILE A 87 -7.41 10.72 -3.22
C ILE A 87 -7.18 9.40 -2.49
N LEU A 88 -6.56 9.43 -1.31
CA LEU A 88 -6.32 8.21 -0.52
C LEU A 88 -7.62 7.50 -0.18
N ARG A 89 -8.65 8.25 0.24
CA ARG A 89 -9.96 7.70 0.58
C ARG A 89 -10.61 7.03 -0.63
N ALA A 90 -10.65 7.71 -1.75
CA ALA A 90 -11.24 7.20 -2.98
C ALA A 90 -10.53 5.96 -3.51
N GLU A 91 -9.19 5.93 -3.46
CA GLU A 91 -8.41 4.77 -3.87
C GLU A 91 -8.60 3.58 -2.92
N HIS A 92 -8.69 3.84 -1.61
CA HIS A 92 -9.02 2.81 -0.62
C HIS A 92 -10.41 2.21 -0.85
N GLU A 93 -11.40 3.05 -1.14
CA GLU A 93 -12.77 2.63 -1.47
C GLU A 93 -12.84 1.81 -2.76
N ARG A 94 -11.92 2.02 -3.71
CA ARG A 94 -11.78 1.17 -4.91
C ARG A 94 -11.13 -0.19 -4.60
N GLY A 95 -10.60 -0.41 -3.38
CA GLY A 95 -9.88 -1.62 -2.99
C GLY A 95 -8.40 -1.59 -3.42
N HIS A 96 -7.86 -0.41 -3.69
CA HIS A 96 -6.45 -0.25 -4.02
C HIS A 96 -5.58 -0.24 -2.75
N VAL A 97 -4.35 -0.68 -2.90
CA VAL A 97 -3.38 -0.83 -1.81
C VAL A 97 -2.50 0.40 -1.74
N HIS A 98 -2.32 0.95 -0.56
CA HIS A 98 -1.37 2.02 -0.33
C HIS A 98 0.03 1.44 -0.09
N HIS A 99 1.02 1.97 -0.79
CA HIS A 99 2.43 1.61 -0.61
C HIS A 99 3.23 2.86 -0.25
N ALA A 100 4.02 2.77 0.81
CA ALA A 100 5.06 3.75 1.10
C ALA A 100 6.30 3.40 0.26
N PHE A 101 6.78 4.36 -0.51
CA PHE A 101 7.83 4.17 -1.46
C PHE A 101 9.12 4.84 -0.96
N PHE A 102 10.17 4.02 -0.79
CA PHE A 102 11.51 4.44 -0.38
C PHE A 102 12.49 4.11 -1.51
N LYS A 103 13.46 4.98 -1.77
CA LYS A 103 14.55 4.68 -2.71
C LYS A 103 15.90 5.00 -2.12
N ASP A 104 16.89 4.16 -2.43
CA ASP A 104 18.29 4.38 -2.06
C ASP A 104 18.83 5.68 -2.67
N ALA A 105 18.44 5.99 -3.92
CA ALA A 105 18.76 7.26 -4.56
C ALA A 105 18.26 8.49 -3.78
N MET A 106 17.29 8.31 -2.90
CA MET A 106 16.75 9.31 -1.99
C MET A 106 17.25 9.10 -0.55
N LEU A 107 18.39 8.44 -0.38
CA LEU A 107 19.02 8.14 0.90
C LEU A 107 18.12 7.34 1.84
N GLY A 108 17.29 6.44 1.31
CA GLY A 108 16.31 5.66 2.06
C GLY A 108 15.18 6.48 2.67
N ARG A 109 15.07 7.77 2.34
CA ARG A 109 13.99 8.62 2.84
C ARG A 109 12.68 8.31 2.13
N PHE A 110 11.59 8.35 2.88
CA PHE A 110 10.25 8.27 2.31
C PHE A 110 9.99 9.48 1.40
N TYR A 111 9.35 9.26 0.25
CA TYR A 111 8.97 10.35 -0.64
C TYR A 111 7.63 10.20 -1.35
N ALA A 112 7.08 8.99 -1.44
CA ALA A 112 5.82 8.78 -2.16
C ALA A 112 4.87 7.78 -1.49
N ILE A 113 3.58 8.04 -1.62
CA ILE A 113 2.51 7.07 -1.39
C ILE A 113 1.94 6.67 -2.75
N CYS A 114 2.14 5.41 -3.13
CA CYS A 114 1.51 4.83 -4.30
C CYS A 114 0.15 4.23 -3.95
N ASN A 115 -0.84 4.36 -4.83
CA ASN A 115 -2.18 3.78 -4.69
C ASN A 115 -2.35 2.66 -5.74
N CYS A 116 -2.02 1.43 -5.38
CA CYS A 116 -1.76 0.32 -6.28
C CYS A 116 -2.98 -0.56 -6.53
N CYS A 117 -3.34 -0.76 -7.79
CA CYS A 117 -4.29 -1.79 -8.21
C CYS A 117 -3.54 -3.06 -8.66
N SER A 118 -4.10 -4.21 -8.43
CA SER A 118 -3.53 -5.50 -8.84
C SER A 118 -3.38 -5.66 -10.36
N CYS A 119 -4.23 -4.96 -11.14
CA CYS A 119 -4.27 -5.07 -12.60
C CYS A 119 -3.20 -4.24 -13.33
N CYS A 120 -2.74 -3.10 -12.77
CA CYS A 120 -1.80 -2.20 -13.45
C CYS A 120 -0.42 -2.15 -12.79
N CYS A 121 -0.35 -2.32 -11.45
CA CYS A 121 0.90 -2.16 -10.72
C CYS A 121 1.88 -3.31 -10.99
N GLY A 122 3.07 -2.97 -11.51
CA GLY A 122 4.11 -3.96 -11.80
C GLY A 122 4.61 -4.68 -10.55
N ALA A 123 4.77 -3.98 -9.42
CA ALA A 123 5.20 -4.60 -8.16
C ALA A 123 4.16 -5.60 -7.64
N MET A 124 2.85 -5.28 -7.70
CA MET A 124 1.80 -6.22 -7.32
C MET A 124 1.71 -7.42 -8.26
N GLN A 125 1.91 -7.22 -9.56
CA GLN A 125 1.95 -8.32 -10.53
C GLN A 125 3.16 -9.22 -10.30
N ALA A 126 4.35 -8.64 -10.11
CA ALA A 126 5.56 -9.39 -9.78
C ALA A 126 5.39 -10.20 -8.49
N PHE A 127 4.83 -9.58 -7.45
CA PHE A 127 4.52 -10.25 -6.18
C PHE A 127 3.56 -11.43 -6.38
N ALA A 128 2.50 -11.27 -7.18
CA ALA A 128 1.56 -12.35 -7.50
C ALA A 128 2.24 -13.53 -8.22
N HIS A 129 3.34 -13.28 -8.94
CA HIS A 129 4.18 -14.31 -9.58
C HIS A 129 5.31 -14.82 -8.67
N GLY A 130 5.31 -14.49 -7.38
CA GLY A 130 6.28 -15.00 -6.40
C GLY A 130 7.60 -14.23 -6.34
N VAL A 131 7.68 -13.04 -6.97
CA VAL A 131 8.85 -12.14 -6.85
C VAL A 131 8.61 -11.20 -5.67
N PRO A 132 9.50 -11.16 -4.64
CA PRO A 132 9.32 -10.38 -3.43
C PRO A 132 9.60 -8.88 -3.67
N MET A 133 8.65 -8.20 -4.32
CA MET A 133 8.75 -6.75 -4.63
C MET A 133 8.14 -5.85 -3.55
N LEU A 134 7.43 -6.44 -2.59
CA LEU A 134 6.67 -5.70 -1.58
C LEU A 134 7.03 -6.21 -0.18
N ALA A 135 7.22 -5.30 0.76
CA ALA A 135 7.27 -5.60 2.19
C ALA A 135 5.87 -5.51 2.80
N SER A 136 5.59 -6.38 3.77
CA SER A 136 4.33 -6.34 4.52
C SER A 136 4.24 -5.10 5.41
N SER A 137 3.02 -4.75 5.79
CA SER A 137 2.74 -3.63 6.70
C SER A 137 3.10 -3.90 8.17
N GLY A 138 3.51 -5.11 8.54
CA GLY A 138 3.66 -5.54 9.93
C GLY A 138 2.34 -5.96 10.60
N TYR A 139 1.28 -6.11 9.81
CA TYR A 139 -0.05 -6.55 10.27
C TYR A 139 -0.55 -7.73 9.46
N VAL A 140 -1.51 -8.46 10.03
CA VAL A 140 -2.29 -9.51 9.38
C VAL A 140 -3.77 -9.27 9.66
N SER A 141 -4.62 -9.71 8.75
CA SER A 141 -6.07 -9.64 8.96
C SER A 141 -6.52 -10.75 9.90
N GLN A 142 -7.38 -10.43 10.87
CA GLN A 142 -8.02 -11.37 11.78
C GLN A 142 -9.53 -11.34 11.59
N VAL A 143 -10.17 -12.51 11.64
CA VAL A 143 -11.61 -12.70 11.45
C VAL A 143 -12.29 -12.99 12.79
N ASP A 144 -13.32 -12.23 13.11
CA ASP A 144 -14.30 -12.61 14.14
C ASP A 144 -15.34 -13.55 13.50
N ALA A 145 -15.22 -14.83 13.79
CA ALA A 145 -16.10 -15.85 13.24
C ALA A 145 -17.56 -15.71 13.70
N GLN A 146 -17.81 -15.07 14.85
CA GLN A 146 -19.17 -14.86 15.36
C GLN A 146 -19.88 -13.71 14.63
N ALA A 147 -19.14 -12.70 14.22
CA ALA A 147 -19.66 -11.57 13.46
C ALA A 147 -19.72 -11.85 11.95
N CYS A 148 -18.96 -12.84 11.46
CA CYS A 148 -18.86 -13.17 10.04
C CYS A 148 -20.16 -13.83 9.55
N VAL A 149 -20.74 -13.30 8.49
CA VAL A 149 -21.95 -13.84 7.83
C VAL A 149 -21.64 -14.53 6.50
N SER A 150 -20.39 -14.87 6.25
CA SER A 150 -19.92 -15.62 5.05
C SER A 150 -20.36 -15.01 3.71
N CYS A 151 -20.46 -13.68 3.62
CA CYS A 151 -20.92 -12.98 2.41
C CYS A 151 -19.87 -12.89 1.28
N ALA A 152 -18.64 -13.36 1.50
CA ALA A 152 -17.51 -13.35 0.57
C ALA A 152 -17.03 -11.97 0.07
N ALA A 153 -17.58 -10.84 0.51
CA ALA A 153 -17.21 -9.51 0.05
C ALA A 153 -15.70 -9.21 0.24
N CYS A 154 -15.14 -9.62 1.38
CA CYS A 154 -13.71 -9.48 1.67
C CYS A 154 -12.82 -10.40 0.82
N VAL A 155 -13.29 -11.61 0.47
CA VAL A 155 -12.57 -12.54 -0.40
C VAL A 155 -12.42 -11.95 -1.81
N GLN A 156 -13.51 -11.44 -2.37
CA GLN A 156 -13.53 -10.81 -3.69
C GLN A 156 -12.69 -9.53 -3.74
N ALA A 157 -12.65 -8.79 -2.62
CA ALA A 157 -11.92 -7.52 -2.54
C ALA A 157 -10.43 -7.68 -2.23
N CYS A 158 -9.95 -8.87 -1.82
CA CYS A 158 -8.57 -9.05 -1.40
C CYS A 158 -7.59 -8.97 -2.59
N PRO A 159 -6.75 -7.93 -2.68
CA PRO A 159 -5.85 -7.75 -3.82
C PRO A 159 -4.66 -8.74 -3.81
N PHE A 160 -4.45 -9.44 -2.71
CA PHE A 160 -3.41 -10.46 -2.53
C PHE A 160 -3.95 -11.89 -2.55
N HIS A 161 -5.26 -12.06 -2.70
CA HIS A 161 -5.92 -13.38 -2.66
C HIS A 161 -5.55 -14.19 -1.41
N ALA A 162 -5.47 -13.49 -0.28
CA ALA A 162 -5.12 -14.06 1.03
C ALA A 162 -6.35 -14.47 1.86
N LEU A 163 -7.55 -14.41 1.30
CA LEU A 163 -8.79 -14.76 1.96
C LEU A 163 -9.52 -15.82 1.15
N GLU A 164 -10.04 -16.83 1.83
CA GLU A 164 -10.85 -17.89 1.25
C GLU A 164 -12.09 -18.18 2.10
N MET A 165 -13.11 -18.76 1.48
CA MET A 165 -14.29 -19.18 2.21
C MET A 165 -13.99 -20.46 3.00
N GLY A 166 -14.19 -20.42 4.31
CA GLY A 166 -14.24 -21.61 5.15
C GLY A 166 -15.66 -22.17 5.26
N GLU A 167 -15.85 -23.16 6.12
CA GLU A 167 -17.17 -23.81 6.34
C GLU A 167 -18.18 -22.85 6.97
N THR A 168 -17.77 -22.07 7.97
CA THR A 168 -18.64 -21.18 8.75
C THR A 168 -18.25 -19.70 8.66
N ALA A 169 -16.99 -19.42 8.36
CA ALA A 169 -16.46 -18.08 8.28
C ALA A 169 -15.31 -18.03 7.24
N VAL A 170 -14.91 -16.83 6.87
CA VAL A 170 -13.73 -16.59 6.03
C VAL A 170 -12.46 -17.02 6.77
N ARG A 171 -11.50 -17.59 6.06
CA ARG A 171 -10.15 -17.91 6.55
C ARG A 171 -9.13 -16.97 5.93
N VAL A 172 -8.09 -16.67 6.68
CA VAL A 172 -6.96 -15.85 6.25
C VAL A 172 -5.77 -16.76 5.99
N ASP A 173 -5.21 -16.68 4.79
CA ASP A 173 -3.87 -17.18 4.51
C ASP A 173 -2.87 -16.11 4.97
N GLU A 174 -2.34 -16.31 6.18
CA GLU A 174 -1.40 -15.36 6.80
C GLU A 174 -0.12 -15.21 5.98
N ALA A 175 0.35 -16.27 5.31
CA ALA A 175 1.54 -16.21 4.48
C ALA A 175 1.38 -15.21 3.31
N ARG A 176 0.19 -15.15 2.73
CA ARG A 176 -0.14 -14.24 1.62
C ARG A 176 -0.64 -12.88 2.08
N CYS A 177 -1.11 -12.76 3.32
CA CYS A 177 -1.65 -11.51 3.84
C CYS A 177 -0.54 -10.46 4.01
N MET A 178 -0.73 -9.30 3.38
CA MET A 178 0.21 -8.18 3.44
C MET A 178 -0.26 -7.07 4.41
N GLY A 179 -1.36 -7.28 5.13
CA GLY A 179 -1.87 -6.33 6.12
C GLY A 179 -2.32 -4.99 5.57
N CYS A 180 -2.82 -4.94 4.33
CA CYS A 180 -3.23 -3.70 3.68
C CYS A 180 -4.54 -3.10 4.20
N GLY A 181 -5.39 -3.89 4.86
CA GLY A 181 -6.66 -3.46 5.46
C GLY A 181 -7.83 -3.29 4.49
N VAL A 182 -7.68 -3.58 3.19
CA VAL A 182 -8.78 -3.49 2.21
C VAL A 182 -9.98 -4.35 2.63
N CYS A 183 -9.75 -5.58 3.08
CA CYS A 183 -10.81 -6.49 3.52
C CYS A 183 -11.57 -5.96 4.76
N VAL A 184 -10.91 -5.22 5.63
CA VAL A 184 -11.52 -4.61 6.83
C VAL A 184 -12.57 -3.58 6.40
N SER A 185 -12.22 -2.68 5.48
CA SER A 185 -13.14 -1.65 4.98
C SER A 185 -14.29 -2.21 4.14
N LYS A 186 -14.10 -3.39 3.53
CA LYS A 186 -15.11 -4.05 2.70
C LYS A 186 -16.05 -4.96 3.47
N CYS A 187 -15.81 -5.18 4.77
CA CYS A 187 -16.67 -6.04 5.58
C CYS A 187 -17.90 -5.28 6.09
N PRO A 188 -19.13 -5.60 5.62
CA PRO A 188 -20.34 -4.89 6.05
C PRO A 188 -20.72 -5.19 7.50
N ARG A 189 -20.14 -6.25 8.06
CA ARG A 189 -20.37 -6.68 9.46
C ARG A 189 -19.23 -6.31 10.40
N GLN A 190 -18.18 -5.61 9.90
CA GLN A 190 -16.99 -5.27 10.67
C GLN A 190 -16.33 -6.49 11.37
N ALA A 191 -16.48 -7.68 10.75
CA ALA A 191 -15.96 -8.95 11.26
C ALA A 191 -14.45 -9.13 10.99
N LEU A 192 -13.78 -8.14 10.44
CA LEU A 192 -12.36 -8.18 10.14
C LEU A 192 -11.64 -7.00 10.80
N SER A 193 -10.47 -7.28 11.34
CA SER A 193 -9.56 -6.28 11.91
C SER A 193 -8.12 -6.55 11.46
N LEU A 194 -7.25 -5.56 11.60
CA LEU A 194 -5.81 -5.75 11.48
C LEU A 194 -5.20 -5.94 12.87
N VAL A 195 -4.42 -7.00 13.04
CA VAL A 195 -3.64 -7.26 14.24
C VAL A 195 -2.15 -7.24 13.92
N ARG A 196 -1.35 -6.83 14.90
CA ARG A 196 0.10 -6.83 14.78
C ARG A 196 0.62 -8.25 14.65
N ASP A 197 1.53 -8.46 13.70
CA ASP A 197 2.23 -9.73 13.52
C ASP A 197 3.73 -9.45 13.37
N PRO A 198 4.57 -9.81 14.38
CA PRO A 198 6.01 -9.58 14.34
C PRO A 198 6.73 -10.29 13.18
N GLU A 199 6.19 -11.43 12.70
CA GLU A 199 6.77 -12.16 11.55
C GLU A 199 6.56 -11.44 10.23
N LYS A 200 5.63 -10.47 10.19
CA LYS A 200 5.35 -9.61 9.02
C LYS A 200 6.23 -8.36 8.95
N GLY A 201 7.23 -8.24 9.83
CA GLY A 201 8.11 -7.07 9.89
C GLY A 201 7.57 -5.94 10.76
N GLU A 202 8.23 -4.77 10.74
CA GLU A 202 7.83 -3.61 11.52
C GLU A 202 6.89 -2.69 10.74
N PRO A 203 5.78 -2.21 11.36
CA PRO A 203 4.95 -1.18 10.76
C PRO A 203 5.74 0.11 10.56
N LEU A 204 5.42 0.83 9.49
CA LEU A 204 5.99 2.15 9.26
C LEU A 204 5.61 3.11 10.40
N ASP A 205 6.61 3.61 11.13
CA ASP A 205 6.40 4.64 12.15
C ASP A 205 6.43 6.02 11.51
N VAL A 206 5.26 6.63 11.41
CA VAL A 206 5.09 7.97 10.83
C VAL A 206 5.86 9.06 11.61
N ARG A 207 6.19 8.81 12.89
CA ARG A 207 6.98 9.75 13.71
C ARG A 207 8.44 9.80 13.28
N GLU A 208 8.98 8.67 12.83
CA GLU A 208 10.35 8.61 12.31
C GLU A 208 10.50 9.34 10.98
N LEU A 209 9.44 9.39 10.16
CA LEU A 209 9.44 10.15 8.92
C LEU A 209 9.56 11.67 9.15
N ALA A 210 9.08 12.17 10.29
CA ALA A 210 9.20 13.58 10.66
C ALA A 210 10.60 13.95 11.18
N GLY A 211 11.35 12.99 11.73
CA GLY A 211 12.70 13.20 12.29
C GLY A 211 13.79 13.37 11.24
N SER A 212 13.55 13.06 9.98
CA SER A 212 14.52 13.20 8.89
C SER A 212 14.70 14.65 8.36
N ARG A 213 14.09 15.64 9.03
CA ARG A 213 14.21 17.07 8.68
C ARG A 213 15.47 17.75 9.21
N ALA A 214 16.35 17.07 9.96
CA ALA A 214 17.54 17.69 10.56
C ALA A 214 18.82 16.94 10.14
N ALA A 215 19.41 17.37 9.04
CA ALA A 215 20.85 17.39 8.83
C ALA A 215 21.14 18.28 7.60
#